data_29387f07889c8d270422da0d88d9d5bd
#
_entry.id   29387f07889c8d270422da0d88d9d5bd
#
_cell.length_a   1.000
_cell.length_b   1.000
_cell.length_c   1.000
_cell.angle_alpha   90.00
_cell.angle_beta   90.00
_cell.angle_gamma   90.00
#
_symmetry.space_group_name_H-M   'P 1'
#
loop_
_entity.id
_entity.type
_entity.pdbx_description
1 polymer ?
#
loop_
_entity_poly.entity_id
_entity_poly.type
_entity_poly.pdbx_seq_one_letter_code
_entity_poly.pdbx_strand_id
1 'polypeptide(L)'
;KEWSADWSENDLLNAERIAVFHQPEKRGVTGSNILTIDFDCDKFIASAFSSMFPGSFCMGKKDKAGAIRTTHIEYEIDPADRPKRKIQYEGVIEVLTSTCSIIAGKDRHLISNVKPLRLSKTQLESVLQTVKVVNFLRELFIKFPEKGNRDEVYLRLAGALTKDTDLSTELKERMIDSMCYATGDLEINKRIKKVAYQEKQL
;
A
#
# COMPACT_ATOMS: atom_id res chain seq x y z
N LYS A 1 13.39 -7.40 26.53
CA LYS A 1 13.66 -6.09 25.91
C LYS A 1 12.71 -5.10 26.56
N GLU A 2 13.26 -4.16 27.30
CA GLU A 2 12.51 -3.07 27.88
C GLU A 2 12.16 -2.05 26.77
N TRP A 3 10.93 -1.60 26.76
CA TRP A 3 10.47 -0.57 25.87
C TRP A 3 10.44 0.73 26.67
N SER A 4 11.26 1.71 26.28
CA SER A 4 11.26 3.03 26.86
C SER A 4 10.60 4.02 25.89
N ALA A 5 9.82 4.96 26.45
CA ALA A 5 9.31 6.10 25.70
C ALA A 5 10.38 7.20 25.54
N ASP A 6 11.45 7.13 26.33
CA ASP A 6 12.50 8.15 26.42
C ASP A 6 13.79 7.66 25.75
N TRP A 7 13.77 7.63 24.43
CA TRP A 7 14.96 7.34 23.63
C TRP A 7 15.77 8.62 23.41
N SER A 8 17.05 8.58 23.72
CA SER A 8 17.97 9.63 23.30
C SER A 8 18.26 9.50 21.80
N GLU A 9 18.70 10.59 21.18
CA GLU A 9 19.13 10.56 19.77
C GLU A 9 20.22 9.50 19.55
N ASN A 10 21.13 9.34 20.52
CA ASN A 10 22.18 8.36 20.47
C ASN A 10 21.68 6.91 20.51
N ASP A 11 20.62 6.64 21.27
CA ASP A 11 19.96 5.32 21.30
C ASP A 11 19.34 5.00 19.93
N LEU A 12 18.69 5.99 19.29
CA LEU A 12 18.11 5.84 17.98
C LEU A 12 19.17 5.56 16.90
N LEU A 13 20.30 6.28 16.96
CA LEU A 13 21.42 6.10 16.01
C LEU A 13 22.08 4.73 16.13
N ASN A 14 22.14 4.17 17.34
CA ASN A 14 22.76 2.87 17.61
C ASN A 14 21.79 1.69 17.60
N ALA A 15 20.49 1.92 17.43
CA ALA A 15 19.50 0.86 17.40
C ALA A 15 19.65 -0.01 16.14
N GLU A 16 19.69 -1.33 16.32
CA GLU A 16 19.63 -2.25 15.18
C GLU A 16 18.30 -2.15 14.42
N ARG A 17 17.21 -1.88 15.14
CA ARG A 17 15.87 -1.72 14.60
C ARG A 17 15.04 -0.78 15.48
N ILE A 18 14.27 0.08 14.84
CA ILE A 18 13.29 0.95 15.49
C ILE A 18 11.91 0.50 15.03
N ALA A 19 11.00 0.36 15.99
CA ALA A 19 9.62 -0.03 15.73
C ALA A 19 8.64 1.02 16.27
N VAL A 20 7.55 1.23 15.53
CA VAL A 20 6.42 2.07 15.96
C VAL A 20 5.27 1.17 16.39
N PHE A 21 4.69 1.45 17.56
CA PHE A 21 3.50 0.76 18.03
C PHE A 21 2.25 1.30 17.36
N HIS A 22 1.40 0.40 16.88
CA HIS A 22 0.13 0.76 16.27
C HIS A 22 -0.91 1.23 17.29
N GLN A 23 -0.77 0.82 18.54
CA GLN A 23 -1.67 1.13 19.66
C GLN A 23 -0.84 1.54 20.88
N PRO A 24 -0.29 2.75 20.89
CA PRO A 24 0.60 3.19 21.98
C PRO A 24 -0.11 3.19 23.34
N GLU A 25 -1.41 3.49 23.40
CA GLU A 25 -2.20 3.50 24.62
C GLU A 25 -2.24 2.15 25.34
N LYS A 26 -2.16 1.04 24.61
CA LYS A 26 -2.07 -0.31 25.22
C LYS A 26 -0.73 -0.60 25.88
N ARG A 27 0.25 0.25 25.66
CA ARG A 27 1.57 0.20 26.26
C ARG A 27 1.79 1.28 27.31
N GLY A 28 0.75 2.06 27.63
CA GLY A 28 0.83 3.15 28.58
C GLY A 28 1.65 4.35 28.09
N VAL A 29 1.87 4.46 26.76
CA VAL A 29 2.58 5.59 26.17
C VAL A 29 1.63 6.44 25.34
N THR A 30 1.93 7.73 25.26
CA THR A 30 1.19 8.67 24.39
C THR A 30 1.70 8.57 22.95
N GLY A 31 0.79 8.68 21.98
CA GLY A 31 1.15 8.66 20.56
C GLY A 31 -0.08 8.51 19.68
N SER A 32 0.16 8.68 18.38
CA SER A 32 -0.87 8.47 17.37
C SER A 32 -1.12 6.99 17.14
N ASN A 33 -2.38 6.63 16.89
CA ASN A 33 -2.72 5.29 16.44
C ASN A 33 -2.33 5.12 14.98
N ILE A 34 -1.49 4.15 14.72
CA ILE A 34 -0.92 3.88 13.39
C ILE A 34 -1.60 2.67 12.76
N LEU A 35 -1.88 2.79 11.47
CA LEU A 35 -2.20 1.72 10.56
C LEU A 35 -1.07 1.61 9.55
N THR A 36 -0.55 0.41 9.35
CA THR A 36 0.50 0.15 8.37
C THR A 36 -0.04 -0.73 7.26
N ILE A 37 0.19 -0.32 6.03
CA ILE A 37 0.06 -1.18 4.86
C ILE A 37 1.41 -1.85 4.67
N ASP A 38 1.47 -3.16 4.84
CA ASP A 38 2.68 -3.97 4.70
C ASP A 38 2.64 -4.78 3.39
N PHE A 39 3.63 -4.57 2.53
CA PHE A 39 3.76 -5.25 1.24
C PHE A 39 4.71 -6.43 1.38
N ASP A 40 4.15 -7.63 1.38
CA ASP A 40 4.90 -8.90 1.40
C ASP A 40 5.20 -9.44 -0.01
N CYS A 41 4.64 -8.81 -1.04
CA CYS A 41 4.78 -9.26 -2.41
C CYS A 41 6.16 -8.94 -3.02
N ASP A 42 6.37 -9.46 -4.22
CA ASP A 42 7.55 -9.16 -5.05
C ASP A 42 7.80 -7.65 -5.18
N LYS A 43 9.08 -7.28 -5.20
CA LYS A 43 9.51 -5.87 -5.24
C LYS A 43 8.89 -5.07 -6.38
N PHE A 44 8.72 -5.71 -7.52
CA PHE A 44 8.17 -5.07 -8.71
C PHE A 44 6.69 -4.73 -8.51
N ILE A 45 5.93 -5.68 -7.98
CA ILE A 45 4.52 -5.51 -7.65
C ILE A 45 4.35 -4.47 -6.54
N ALA A 46 5.16 -4.55 -5.48
CA ALA A 46 5.13 -3.57 -4.40
C ALA A 46 5.39 -2.14 -4.89
N SER A 47 6.38 -1.96 -5.76
CA SER A 47 6.71 -0.65 -6.34
C SER A 47 5.61 -0.14 -7.27
N ALA A 48 5.01 -1.02 -8.09
CA ALA A 48 3.93 -0.65 -8.99
C ALA A 48 2.67 -0.23 -8.23
N PHE A 49 2.31 -0.97 -7.18
CA PHE A 49 1.02 -0.79 -6.50
C PHE A 49 1.07 0.16 -5.30
N SER A 50 2.25 0.46 -4.75
CA SER A 50 2.37 1.45 -3.67
C SER A 50 1.89 2.84 -4.08
N SER A 51 2.00 3.20 -5.35
CA SER A 51 1.52 4.48 -5.88
C SER A 51 -0.01 4.66 -5.85
N MET A 52 -0.77 3.58 -5.67
CA MET A 52 -2.22 3.64 -5.53
C MET A 52 -2.68 4.18 -4.18
N PHE A 53 -1.79 4.16 -3.19
CA PHE A 53 -2.09 4.62 -1.84
C PHE A 53 -1.78 6.11 -1.69
N PRO A 54 -2.54 6.85 -0.86
CA PRO A 54 -2.23 8.24 -0.56
C PRO A 54 -0.79 8.40 -0.05
N GLY A 55 -0.13 9.48 -0.48
CA GLY A 55 1.23 9.77 -0.04
C GLY A 55 1.32 9.93 1.48
N SER A 56 2.23 9.20 2.11
CA SER A 56 2.43 9.18 3.56
C SER A 56 3.86 8.79 3.90
N PHE A 57 4.18 8.62 5.18
CA PHE A 57 5.44 8.02 5.61
C PHE A 57 5.61 6.65 4.96
N CYS A 58 6.74 6.44 4.32
CA CYS A 58 6.95 5.26 3.52
C CYS A 58 8.36 4.70 3.71
N MET A 59 8.42 3.41 3.98
CA MET A 59 9.65 2.66 4.16
C MET A 59 9.81 1.59 3.09
N GLY A 60 11.06 1.33 2.76
CA GLY A 60 11.45 0.26 1.85
C GLY A 60 12.49 -0.67 2.44
N LYS A 61 12.75 -1.72 1.69
CA LYS A 61 13.82 -2.67 1.97
C LYS A 61 14.72 -2.82 0.75
N LYS A 62 16.03 -2.80 0.97
CA LYS A 62 17.01 -3.01 -0.09
C LYS A 62 17.16 -4.51 -0.37
N ASP A 63 17.04 -4.89 -1.62
CA ASP A 63 17.31 -6.26 -2.03
C ASP A 63 18.82 -6.53 -2.22
N LYS A 64 19.18 -7.77 -2.55
CA LYS A 64 20.58 -8.16 -2.79
C LYS A 64 21.21 -7.44 -3.98
N ALA A 65 20.43 -7.00 -4.93
CA ALA A 65 20.87 -6.24 -6.10
C ALA A 65 20.97 -4.73 -5.85
N GLY A 66 20.58 -4.27 -4.65
CA GLY A 66 20.62 -2.88 -4.24
C GLY A 66 19.36 -2.07 -4.59
N ALA A 67 18.37 -2.67 -5.24
CA ALA A 67 17.10 -2.00 -5.53
C ALA A 67 16.21 -1.92 -4.28
N ILE A 68 15.61 -0.75 -4.08
CA ILE A 68 14.70 -0.52 -2.95
C ILE A 68 13.28 -0.86 -3.39
N ARG A 69 12.60 -1.71 -2.62
CA ARG A 69 11.16 -1.96 -2.75
C ARG A 69 10.40 -1.31 -1.61
N THR A 70 9.22 -0.80 -1.86
CA THR A 70 8.30 -0.39 -0.80
C THR A 70 7.92 -1.59 0.06
N THR A 71 7.96 -1.42 1.38
CA THR A 71 7.49 -2.45 2.33
C THR A 71 6.39 -1.94 3.21
N HIS A 72 6.48 -0.72 3.72
CA HIS A 72 5.48 -0.16 4.62
C HIS A 72 5.05 1.23 4.16
N ILE A 73 3.74 1.49 4.25
CA ILE A 73 3.16 2.84 4.21
C ILE A 73 2.37 3.01 5.50
N GLU A 74 2.65 4.08 6.24
CA GLU A 74 2.05 4.31 7.54
C GLU A 74 1.06 5.46 7.52
N TYR A 75 -0.08 5.27 8.16
CA TYR A 75 -1.14 6.25 8.32
C TYR A 75 -1.50 6.43 9.77
N GLU A 76 -1.87 7.65 10.15
CA GLU A 76 -2.54 7.93 11.42
C GLU A 76 -4.05 7.71 11.25
N ILE A 77 -4.67 7.01 12.20
CA ILE A 77 -6.11 6.73 12.19
C ILE A 77 -6.76 7.10 13.53
N ASP A 78 -8.05 7.36 13.51
CA ASP A 78 -8.82 7.43 14.75
C ASP A 78 -8.95 6.01 15.35
N PRO A 79 -8.72 5.82 16.67
CA PRO A 79 -8.91 4.53 17.32
C PRO A 79 -10.29 3.91 17.11
N ALA A 80 -11.32 4.75 17.01
CA ALA A 80 -12.71 4.31 16.80
C ALA A 80 -12.94 3.70 15.42
N ASP A 81 -12.16 4.13 14.43
CA ASP A 81 -12.27 3.67 13.04
C ASP A 81 -11.36 2.45 12.74
N ARG A 82 -10.60 1.98 13.72
CA ARG A 82 -9.69 0.85 13.56
C ARG A 82 -10.41 -0.39 13.04
N PRO A 83 -9.88 -1.04 11.97
CA PRO A 83 -10.42 -2.29 11.49
C PRO A 83 -10.51 -3.36 12.60
N LYS A 84 -11.71 -3.91 12.81
CA LYS A 84 -11.95 -4.93 13.85
C LYS A 84 -11.42 -6.30 13.46
N ARG A 85 -11.22 -6.55 12.19
CA ARG A 85 -10.73 -7.82 11.65
C ARG A 85 -9.37 -7.63 11.02
N LYS A 86 -8.52 -8.63 11.13
CA LYS A 86 -7.27 -8.70 10.37
C LYS A 86 -7.60 -8.72 8.88
N ILE A 87 -6.91 -7.87 8.12
CA ILE A 87 -6.97 -7.86 6.67
C ILE A 87 -5.58 -8.28 6.20
N GLN A 88 -5.51 -9.48 5.65
CA GLN A 88 -4.26 -10.06 5.19
C GLN A 88 -4.53 -10.90 3.94
N TYR A 89 -3.69 -10.69 2.95
CA TYR A 89 -3.57 -11.53 1.75
C TYR A 89 -2.15 -12.06 1.74
N GLU A 90 -2.01 -13.32 2.10
CA GLU A 90 -0.73 -13.98 2.35
C GLU A 90 0.24 -13.84 1.16
N GLY A 91 1.47 -13.39 1.47
CA GLY A 91 2.50 -13.12 0.45
C GLY A 91 2.18 -11.98 -0.52
N VAL A 92 1.21 -11.12 -0.20
CA VAL A 92 0.82 -9.99 -1.05
C VAL A 92 0.84 -8.69 -0.26
N ILE A 93 -0.11 -8.51 0.65
CA ILE A 93 -0.33 -7.26 1.37
C ILE A 93 -1.10 -7.52 2.68
N GLU A 94 -0.71 -6.82 3.72
CA GLU A 94 -1.32 -6.92 5.04
C GLU A 94 -1.62 -5.52 5.62
N VAL A 95 -2.68 -5.44 6.41
CA VAL A 95 -3.02 -4.23 7.18
C VAL A 95 -2.72 -4.49 8.66
N LEU A 96 -1.68 -3.85 9.16
CA LEU A 96 -1.25 -3.97 10.55
C LEU A 96 -1.87 -2.85 11.39
N THR A 97 -2.59 -3.20 12.46
CA THR A 97 -3.26 -2.24 13.35
C THR A 97 -3.11 -2.57 14.84
N SER A 98 -2.52 -3.70 15.17
CA SER A 98 -2.51 -4.20 16.56
C SER A 98 -1.11 -4.56 17.08
N THR A 99 -0.11 -4.51 16.23
CA THR A 99 1.28 -4.89 16.53
C THR A 99 2.20 -3.68 16.53
N CYS A 100 3.35 -3.83 15.94
CA CYS A 100 4.26 -2.74 15.61
C CYS A 100 4.84 -2.97 14.21
N SER A 101 5.22 -1.90 13.54
CA SER A 101 6.00 -1.94 12.31
C SER A 101 7.44 -1.50 12.57
N ILE A 102 8.38 -2.11 11.84
CA ILE A 102 9.80 -1.74 11.91
C ILE A 102 10.05 -0.65 10.88
N ILE A 103 10.32 0.56 11.37
CA ILE A 103 10.50 1.76 10.55
C ILE A 103 11.96 2.12 10.26
N ALA A 104 12.91 1.57 11.01
CA ALA A 104 14.33 1.76 10.76
C ALA A 104 15.14 0.52 11.12
N GLY A 105 16.33 0.39 10.52
CA GLY A 105 17.26 -0.73 10.70
C GLY A 105 18.20 -0.88 9.52
N LYS A 106 19.19 -1.75 9.63
CA LYS A 106 20.25 -1.95 8.61
C LYS A 106 19.71 -2.29 7.21
N ASP A 107 18.56 -2.96 7.14
CA ASP A 107 17.91 -3.38 5.90
C ASP A 107 16.74 -2.48 5.48
N ARG A 108 16.51 -1.39 6.23
CA ARG A 108 15.42 -0.45 5.99
C ARG A 108 15.92 0.82 5.33
N HIS A 109 15.14 1.32 4.39
CA HIS A 109 15.39 2.55 3.65
C HIS A 109 14.18 3.45 3.70
N LEU A 110 14.41 4.71 4.03
CA LEU A 110 13.38 5.72 4.02
C LEU A 110 13.10 6.12 2.56
N ILE A 111 11.87 5.91 2.11
CA ILE A 111 11.40 6.31 0.78
C ILE A 111 10.77 7.69 0.87
N SER A 112 9.93 7.93 1.88
CA SER A 112 9.27 9.21 2.12
C SER A 112 9.32 9.56 3.60
N ASN A 113 9.92 10.70 3.93
CA ASN A 113 10.06 11.23 5.29
C ASN A 113 9.01 12.31 5.57
N VAL A 114 7.77 12.04 5.30
CA VAL A 114 6.67 12.90 5.71
C VAL A 114 5.99 12.32 6.96
N LYS A 115 5.37 13.18 7.75
CA LYS A 115 4.55 12.69 8.87
C LYS A 115 3.47 11.74 8.33
N PRO A 116 3.14 10.63 9.01
CA PRO A 116 2.02 9.79 8.65
C PRO A 116 0.75 10.61 8.41
N LEU A 117 0.15 10.45 7.25
CA LEU A 117 -1.08 11.15 6.88
C LEU A 117 -2.21 10.66 7.78
N ARG A 118 -2.91 11.60 8.41
CA ARG A 118 -4.11 11.27 9.17
C ARG A 118 -5.27 11.03 8.20
N LEU A 119 -5.81 9.83 8.22
CA LEU A 119 -6.95 9.45 7.39
C LEU A 119 -8.28 9.81 8.07
N SER A 120 -9.18 10.43 7.32
CA SER A 120 -10.59 10.44 7.67
C SER A 120 -11.17 9.03 7.50
N LYS A 121 -12.35 8.78 8.07
CA LYS A 121 -13.05 7.49 7.93
C LYS A 121 -13.23 7.08 6.46
N THR A 122 -13.69 8.01 5.62
CA THR A 122 -13.88 7.75 4.17
C THR A 122 -12.56 7.44 3.46
N GLN A 123 -11.48 8.15 3.80
CA GLN A 123 -10.16 7.85 3.24
C GLN A 123 -9.65 6.48 3.71
N LEU A 124 -9.87 6.11 4.97
CA LEU A 124 -9.53 4.79 5.48
C LEU A 124 -10.30 3.69 4.73
N GLU A 125 -11.60 3.85 4.53
CA GLU A 125 -12.42 2.92 3.75
C GLU A 125 -11.86 2.75 2.33
N SER A 126 -11.49 3.85 1.67
CA SER A 126 -10.85 3.81 0.34
C SER A 126 -9.51 3.08 0.36
N VAL A 127 -8.65 3.33 1.37
CA VAL A 127 -7.37 2.62 1.54
C VAL A 127 -7.62 1.12 1.73
N LEU A 128 -8.57 0.72 2.56
CA LEU A 128 -8.88 -0.69 2.79
C LEU A 128 -9.47 -1.37 1.56
N GLN A 129 -10.25 -0.65 0.76
CA GLN A 129 -10.73 -1.15 -0.53
C GLN A 129 -9.58 -1.31 -1.53
N THR A 130 -8.65 -0.34 -1.57
CA THR A 130 -7.43 -0.43 -2.40
C THR A 130 -6.61 -1.68 -2.07
N VAL A 131 -6.47 -2.04 -0.78
CA VAL A 131 -5.79 -3.29 -0.36
C VAL A 131 -6.41 -4.53 -1.00
N LYS A 132 -7.74 -4.61 -1.05
CA LYS A 132 -8.46 -5.74 -1.69
C LYS A 132 -8.19 -5.78 -3.19
N VAL A 133 -8.19 -4.61 -3.83
CA VAL A 133 -7.95 -4.50 -5.27
C VAL A 133 -6.49 -4.84 -5.61
N VAL A 134 -5.52 -4.45 -4.79
CA VAL A 134 -4.10 -4.86 -4.97
C VAL A 134 -3.97 -6.37 -4.99
N ASN A 135 -4.63 -7.09 -4.09
CA ASN A 135 -4.62 -8.55 -4.11
C ASN A 135 -5.20 -9.12 -5.42
N PHE A 136 -6.32 -8.59 -5.87
CA PHE A 136 -6.93 -8.98 -7.15
C PHE A 136 -5.99 -8.68 -8.33
N LEU A 137 -5.39 -7.50 -8.37
CA LEU A 137 -4.45 -7.11 -9.45
C LEU A 137 -3.19 -7.98 -9.46
N ARG A 138 -2.71 -8.40 -8.29
CA ARG A 138 -1.58 -9.32 -8.19
C ARG A 138 -1.91 -10.69 -8.80
N GLU A 139 -3.10 -11.22 -8.53
CA GLU A 139 -3.55 -12.49 -9.15
C GLU A 139 -3.73 -12.35 -10.66
N LEU A 140 -4.26 -11.21 -11.11
CA LEU A 140 -4.37 -10.89 -12.52
C LEU A 140 -2.99 -10.78 -13.18
N PHE A 141 -2.03 -10.13 -12.51
CA PHE A 141 -0.66 -9.96 -13.00
C PHE A 141 0.02 -11.31 -13.28
N ILE A 142 -0.10 -12.28 -12.38
CA ILE A 142 0.49 -13.61 -12.54
C ILE A 142 -0.07 -14.34 -13.77
N LYS A 143 -1.33 -14.09 -14.08
CA LYS A 143 -2.05 -14.71 -15.21
C LYS A 143 -2.17 -13.80 -16.41
N PHE A 144 -1.42 -12.69 -16.42
CA PHE A 144 -1.56 -11.67 -17.45
C PHE A 144 -1.12 -12.22 -18.80
N PRO A 145 -1.93 -12.03 -19.87
CA PRO A 145 -1.62 -12.59 -21.17
C PRO A 145 -0.42 -11.90 -21.82
N GLU A 146 0.24 -12.62 -22.68
CA GLU A 146 1.23 -12.08 -23.59
C GLU A 146 0.61 -11.06 -24.57
N LYS A 147 1.45 -10.44 -25.40
CA LYS A 147 0.99 -9.46 -26.40
C LYS A 147 -0.11 -10.05 -27.29
N GLY A 148 -1.14 -9.27 -27.56
CA GLY A 148 -2.28 -9.63 -28.42
C GLY A 148 -3.63 -9.56 -27.71
N ASN A 149 -3.75 -10.10 -26.50
CA ASN A 149 -5.01 -10.13 -25.74
C ASN A 149 -5.12 -9.07 -24.65
N ARG A 150 -4.12 -8.22 -24.50
CA ARG A 150 -4.05 -7.22 -23.42
C ARG A 150 -5.19 -6.20 -23.47
N ASP A 151 -5.61 -5.82 -24.68
CA ASP A 151 -6.66 -4.81 -24.84
C ASP A 151 -7.98 -5.25 -24.23
N GLU A 152 -8.36 -6.50 -24.42
CA GLU A 152 -9.58 -7.08 -23.84
C GLU A 152 -9.46 -7.22 -22.31
N VAL A 153 -8.31 -7.65 -21.79
CA VAL A 153 -8.08 -7.76 -20.35
C VAL A 153 -8.20 -6.40 -19.66
N TYR A 154 -7.61 -5.35 -20.22
CA TYR A 154 -7.77 -4.00 -19.66
C TYR A 154 -9.19 -3.48 -19.78
N LEU A 155 -9.94 -3.83 -20.82
CA LEU A 155 -11.35 -3.45 -20.94
C LEU A 155 -12.18 -4.13 -19.84
N ARG A 156 -11.95 -5.42 -19.60
CA ARG A 156 -12.62 -6.18 -18.54
C ARG A 156 -12.22 -5.68 -17.15
N LEU A 157 -10.93 -5.38 -16.94
CA LEU A 157 -10.43 -4.81 -15.68
C LEU A 157 -11.09 -3.46 -15.40
N ALA A 158 -11.11 -2.55 -16.37
CA ALA A 158 -11.80 -1.27 -16.24
C ALA A 158 -13.28 -1.44 -15.91
N GLY A 159 -13.96 -2.41 -16.56
CA GLY A 159 -15.35 -2.77 -16.28
C GLY A 159 -15.56 -3.25 -14.85
N ALA A 160 -14.73 -4.16 -14.36
CA ALA A 160 -14.79 -4.66 -12.99
C ALA A 160 -14.55 -3.54 -11.96
N LEU A 161 -13.50 -2.73 -12.16
CA LEU A 161 -13.23 -1.59 -11.30
C LEU A 161 -14.40 -0.59 -11.25
N THR A 162 -15.09 -0.40 -12.36
CA THR A 162 -16.21 0.55 -12.45
C THR A 162 -17.49 0.01 -11.84
N LYS A 163 -17.80 -1.27 -12.01
CA LYS A 163 -19.05 -1.90 -11.56
C LYS A 163 -18.99 -2.41 -10.13
N ASP A 164 -17.83 -2.93 -9.73
CA ASP A 164 -17.71 -3.72 -8.50
C ASP A 164 -16.99 -2.94 -7.38
N THR A 165 -16.65 -1.66 -7.61
CA THR A 165 -16.00 -0.82 -6.61
C THR A 165 -16.58 0.60 -6.58
N ASP A 166 -16.59 1.20 -5.37
CA ASP A 166 -16.92 2.61 -5.14
C ASP A 166 -15.70 3.53 -5.22
N LEU A 167 -14.64 3.10 -5.89
CA LEU A 167 -13.41 3.87 -6.03
C LEU A 167 -13.63 5.07 -6.98
N SER A 168 -12.91 6.17 -6.69
CA SER A 168 -12.93 7.33 -7.60
C SER A 168 -12.35 6.97 -8.97
N THR A 169 -12.80 7.67 -10.02
CA THR A 169 -12.25 7.53 -11.37
C THR A 169 -10.73 7.64 -11.38
N GLU A 170 -10.18 8.64 -10.67
CA GLU A 170 -8.73 8.84 -10.56
C GLU A 170 -8.01 7.61 -9.99
N LEU A 171 -8.57 6.96 -8.97
CA LEU A 171 -7.95 5.78 -8.36
C LEU A 171 -8.05 4.56 -9.28
N LYS A 172 -9.17 4.39 -9.99
CA LYS A 172 -9.31 3.36 -11.03
C LYS A 172 -8.28 3.54 -12.15
N GLU A 173 -8.07 4.78 -12.59
CA GLU A 173 -7.06 5.10 -13.60
C GLU A 173 -5.64 4.80 -13.12
N ARG A 174 -5.30 5.14 -11.87
CA ARG A 174 -4.03 4.77 -11.24
C ARG A 174 -3.83 3.26 -11.16
N MET A 175 -4.88 2.49 -10.91
CA MET A 175 -4.81 1.02 -10.91
C MET A 175 -4.49 0.47 -12.30
N ILE A 176 -5.10 1.01 -13.34
CA ILE A 176 -4.77 0.64 -14.72
C ILE A 176 -3.32 1.02 -15.06
N ASP A 177 -2.88 2.22 -14.69
CA ASP A 177 -1.51 2.68 -14.89
C ASP A 177 -0.50 1.76 -14.17
N SER A 178 -0.75 1.44 -12.92
CA SER A 178 0.08 0.51 -12.13
C SER A 178 0.17 -0.87 -12.77
N MET A 179 -0.93 -1.39 -13.33
CA MET A 179 -0.92 -2.64 -14.09
C MET A 179 -0.12 -2.53 -15.38
N CYS A 180 -0.23 -1.40 -16.10
CA CYS A 180 0.59 -1.14 -17.28
C CYS A 180 2.08 -1.16 -16.93
N TYR A 181 2.45 -0.46 -15.85
CA TYR A 181 3.82 -0.47 -15.34
C TYR A 181 4.28 -1.89 -14.99
N ALA A 182 3.47 -2.63 -14.21
CA ALA A 182 3.78 -4.00 -13.80
C ALA A 182 3.95 -4.96 -14.98
N THR A 183 3.17 -4.79 -16.04
CA THR A 183 3.18 -5.70 -17.23
C THR A 183 4.07 -5.21 -18.37
N GLY A 184 4.74 -4.06 -18.21
CA GLY A 184 5.53 -3.42 -19.27
C GLY A 184 4.68 -3.02 -20.49
N ASP A 185 3.41 -2.65 -20.28
CA ASP A 185 2.54 -2.15 -21.35
C ASP A 185 2.76 -0.65 -21.56
N LEU A 186 3.22 -0.27 -22.75
CA LEU A 186 3.53 1.13 -23.05
C LEU A 186 2.31 1.93 -23.57
N GLU A 187 1.17 1.27 -23.80
CA GLU A 187 -0.06 1.93 -24.29
C GLU A 187 -0.90 2.53 -23.14
N ILE A 188 -0.28 3.07 -22.10
CA ILE A 188 -0.89 3.53 -20.84
C ILE A 188 -2.13 4.41 -21.09
N ASN A 189 -2.00 5.47 -21.88
CA ASN A 189 -3.11 6.39 -22.16
C ASN A 189 -4.31 5.70 -22.85
N LYS A 190 -4.05 4.70 -23.68
CA LYS A 190 -5.11 3.91 -24.32
C LYS A 190 -5.82 3.03 -23.30
N ARG A 191 -5.07 2.47 -22.34
CA ARG A 191 -5.64 1.61 -21.28
C ARG A 191 -6.48 2.42 -20.29
N ILE A 192 -5.96 3.56 -19.81
CA ILE A 192 -6.66 4.45 -18.89
C ILE A 192 -8.01 4.93 -19.45
N LYS A 193 -8.07 5.30 -20.73
CA LYS A 193 -9.31 5.73 -21.38
C LYS A 193 -10.45 4.69 -21.32
N LYS A 194 -10.13 3.43 -21.04
CA LYS A 194 -11.15 2.38 -20.86
C LYS A 194 -11.99 2.57 -19.60
N VAL A 195 -11.44 3.21 -18.55
CA VAL A 195 -12.19 3.57 -17.35
C VAL A 195 -13.30 4.53 -17.72
N ALA A 196 -12.96 5.67 -18.34
CA ALA A 196 -13.95 6.65 -18.79
C ALA A 196 -14.98 6.07 -19.79
N TYR A 197 -14.56 5.13 -20.62
CA TYR A 197 -15.48 4.41 -21.52
C TYR A 197 -16.49 3.57 -20.72
N GLN A 198 -16.06 2.80 -19.73
CA GLN A 198 -16.92 1.97 -18.90
C GLN A 198 -17.87 2.80 -18.04
N GLU A 199 -17.41 3.91 -17.48
CA GLU A 199 -18.26 4.82 -16.68
C GLU A 199 -19.42 5.45 -17.48
N LYS A 200 -19.25 5.61 -18.79
CA LYS A 200 -20.32 6.10 -19.69
C LYS A 200 -21.36 5.03 -20.05
N GLN A 201 -21.09 3.76 -19.73
CA GLN A 201 -22.00 2.65 -20.01
C GLN A 201 -22.92 2.33 -18.81
N LEU A 202 -22.67 2.93 -17.65
CA LEU A 202 -23.51 2.85 -16.44
C LEU A 202 -24.60 3.93 -16.42
#